data_4e38b4a5b4cee55ab8938e8a28c82d90
#
_entry.id   4e38b4a5b4cee55ab8938e8a28c82d90
#
_cell.length_a   1.000
_cell.length_b   1.000
_cell.length_c   1.000
_cell.angle_alpha   90.00
_cell.angle_beta   90.00
_cell.angle_gamma   90.00
#
_symmetry.space_group_name_H-M   'P 1'
#
loop_
_entity.id
_entity.type
_entity.pdbx_description
1 polymer ?
#
loop_
_entity_poly.entity_id
_entity_poly.type
_entity_poly.pdbx_seq_one_letter_code
_entity_poly.pdbx_strand_id
1 'polypeptide(L)'
;MNRSRSHFIIHRASFIIRAMEPISHYFYSHRLKLQFWDWGQEGKPTLILVHGGMDHARNWDWVARKLRENFHVYAIDLRGHGNSQHAPGALYSLVEHVLDLSALVDIIGDFPIYLMGHSLGGVIALHYTGIYPERVKKLVAIEGLGLPMGKRMDRPFSERLREWIEGVRKSETKEAKSYPNLDAAVARMQEANPHLSNDVARHLTLHGTNWNSDASLIWKFDNYVRNFAPIGSKREDLIETLSHINCPTQLFWGKESWMTNPESEGLAQAIKNYELVEVEKAGHWLHHDQLDFFLEKSSEFLLR
;
A
#
# COMPACT_ATOMS: atom_id res chain seq x y z
N MET A 1 27.65 42.15 -20.87
CA MET A 1 27.75 41.51 -19.53
C MET A 1 26.34 41.24 -19.04
N ASN A 2 25.85 40.01 -19.15
CA ASN A 2 24.75 39.43 -18.36
C ASN A 2 24.20 38.15 -19.00
N ARG A 3 25.06 37.12 -19.14
CA ARG A 3 24.62 35.79 -19.61
C ARG A 3 24.96 34.63 -18.66
N SER A 4 25.49 34.90 -17.46
CA SER A 4 25.95 33.82 -16.57
C SER A 4 25.05 33.48 -15.39
N ARG A 5 23.97 34.25 -15.13
CA ARG A 5 23.09 33.97 -13.96
C ARG A 5 21.92 33.02 -14.23
N SER A 6 21.43 32.95 -15.47
CA SER A 6 20.26 32.13 -15.81
C SER A 6 20.58 30.61 -15.89
N HIS A 7 21.79 30.21 -16.30
CA HIS A 7 22.18 28.81 -16.39
C HIS A 7 22.41 28.15 -15.00
N PHE A 8 22.86 28.94 -14.02
CA PHE A 8 23.10 28.41 -12.66
C PHE A 8 21.81 28.15 -11.88
N ILE A 9 20.76 28.93 -12.13
CA ILE A 9 19.45 28.76 -11.46
C ILE A 9 18.72 27.53 -12.00
N ILE A 10 18.79 27.26 -13.31
CA ILE A 10 18.17 26.10 -13.95
C ILE A 10 18.85 24.80 -13.48
N HIS A 11 20.17 24.77 -13.35
CA HIS A 11 20.88 23.60 -12.81
C HIS A 11 20.59 23.34 -11.34
N ARG A 12 20.45 24.38 -10.51
CA ARG A 12 20.10 24.23 -9.10
C ARG A 12 18.67 23.72 -8.90
N ALA A 13 17.71 24.24 -9.66
CA ALA A 13 16.33 23.75 -9.60
C ALA A 13 16.22 22.29 -10.09
N SER A 14 16.90 21.92 -11.17
CA SER A 14 16.94 20.54 -11.66
C SER A 14 17.62 19.58 -10.69
N PHE A 15 18.65 20.04 -9.95
CA PHE A 15 19.32 19.22 -8.93
C PHE A 15 18.47 19.04 -7.68
N ILE A 16 17.74 20.08 -7.24
CA ILE A 16 16.81 20.02 -6.10
C ILE A 16 15.62 19.11 -6.45
N ILE A 17 15.07 19.22 -7.67
CA ILE A 17 13.97 18.37 -8.13
C ILE A 17 14.42 16.91 -8.20
N ARG A 18 15.62 16.61 -8.73
CA ARG A 18 16.18 15.24 -8.75
C ARG A 18 16.42 14.66 -7.36
N ALA A 19 16.80 15.50 -6.39
CA ALA A 19 17.00 15.07 -5.00
C ALA A 19 15.70 14.77 -4.25
N MET A 20 14.53 15.08 -4.82
CA MET A 20 13.20 14.83 -4.23
C MET A 20 12.48 13.61 -4.82
N GLU A 21 13.00 13.00 -5.88
CA GLU A 21 12.42 11.79 -6.47
C GLU A 21 13.07 10.53 -5.88
N PRO A 22 12.28 9.46 -5.64
CA PRO A 22 12.83 8.22 -5.12
C PRO A 22 13.62 7.45 -6.18
N ILE A 23 14.54 6.60 -5.70
CA ILE A 23 15.30 5.69 -6.55
C ILE A 23 14.60 4.33 -6.54
N SER A 24 14.42 3.74 -7.73
CA SER A 24 13.85 2.41 -7.85
C SER A 24 14.91 1.32 -7.66
N HIS A 25 14.57 0.33 -6.86
CA HIS A 25 15.38 -0.87 -6.63
C HIS A 25 14.56 -2.13 -6.86
N TYR A 26 15.25 -3.25 -7.10
CA TYR A 26 14.63 -4.55 -7.24
C TYR A 26 15.20 -5.52 -6.22
N PHE A 27 14.33 -6.44 -5.79
CA PHE A 27 14.73 -7.57 -4.97
C PHE A 27 14.00 -8.83 -5.42
N TYR A 28 14.39 -9.97 -4.87
CA TYR A 28 13.74 -11.24 -5.18
C TYR A 28 13.07 -11.82 -3.95
N SER A 29 11.80 -12.17 -4.08
CA SER A 29 11.04 -12.92 -3.08
C SER A 29 10.40 -14.11 -3.78
N HIS A 30 10.61 -15.32 -3.25
CA HIS A 30 10.04 -16.56 -3.78
C HIS A 30 10.10 -16.66 -5.33
N ARG A 31 11.27 -16.30 -5.90
CA ARG A 31 11.58 -16.29 -7.34
C ARG A 31 10.88 -15.21 -8.17
N LEU A 32 10.10 -14.32 -7.56
CA LEU A 32 9.55 -13.14 -8.22
C LEU A 32 10.50 -11.95 -8.06
N LYS A 33 10.66 -11.19 -9.14
CA LYS A 33 11.35 -9.91 -9.12
C LYS A 33 10.36 -8.85 -8.70
N LEU A 34 10.57 -8.25 -7.53
CA LEU A 34 9.74 -7.22 -6.96
C LEU A 34 10.48 -5.90 -6.92
N GLN A 35 9.75 -4.79 -6.93
CA GLN A 35 10.30 -3.44 -6.89
C GLN A 35 9.97 -2.76 -5.57
N PHE A 36 10.90 -1.91 -5.10
CA PHE A 36 10.64 -0.90 -4.09
C PHE A 36 11.27 0.44 -4.49
N TRP A 37 10.79 1.50 -3.89
CA TRP A 37 11.28 2.86 -4.07
C TRP A 37 11.96 3.32 -2.80
N ASP A 38 13.18 3.86 -2.94
CA ASP A 38 14.01 4.39 -1.88
C ASP A 38 13.99 5.93 -1.94
N TRP A 39 13.51 6.55 -0.88
CA TRP A 39 13.43 7.99 -0.73
C TRP A 39 14.69 8.59 -0.07
N GLY A 40 15.70 7.78 0.18
CA GLY A 40 16.98 8.17 0.76
C GLY A 40 16.91 8.51 2.24
N GLN A 41 17.95 9.23 2.71
CA GLN A 41 18.19 9.59 4.11
C GLN A 41 18.84 8.47 4.92
N GLU A 42 19.90 7.88 4.38
CA GLU A 42 20.74 6.92 5.08
C GLU A 42 21.12 7.39 6.49
N GLY A 43 21.12 6.45 7.44
CA GLY A 43 21.41 6.72 8.86
C GLY A 43 20.19 7.19 9.68
N LYS A 44 19.04 7.45 9.07
CA LYS A 44 17.78 7.67 9.79
C LYS A 44 17.06 6.34 10.03
N PRO A 45 16.16 6.28 11.04
CA PRO A 45 15.34 5.08 11.27
C PRO A 45 14.56 4.66 10.03
N THR A 46 14.49 3.37 9.75
CA THR A 46 13.79 2.81 8.60
C THR A 46 12.27 2.87 8.76
N LEU A 47 11.58 3.41 7.74
CA LEU A 47 10.13 3.37 7.60
C LEU A 47 9.77 2.68 6.28
N ILE A 48 8.97 1.62 6.35
CA ILE A 48 8.45 0.92 5.17
C ILE A 48 6.98 1.24 4.97
N LEU A 49 6.61 1.63 3.73
CA LEU A 49 5.25 1.96 3.30
C LEU A 49 4.72 0.86 2.38
N VAL A 50 3.52 0.35 2.69
CA VAL A 50 2.88 -0.76 1.97
C VAL A 50 1.52 -0.30 1.43
N HIS A 51 1.36 -0.28 0.11
CA HIS A 51 0.15 0.22 -0.56
C HIS A 51 -1.02 -0.78 -0.53
N GLY A 52 -2.21 -0.31 -0.90
CA GLY A 52 -3.44 -1.08 -0.98
C GLY A 52 -3.55 -1.97 -2.23
N GLY A 53 -4.62 -2.77 -2.32
CA GLY A 53 -4.90 -3.56 -3.51
C GLY A 53 -5.20 -2.69 -4.74
N MET A 54 -4.74 -3.12 -5.93
CA MET A 54 -4.90 -2.43 -7.22
C MET A 54 -4.25 -1.04 -7.28
N ASP A 55 -3.26 -0.81 -6.44
CA ASP A 55 -2.52 0.42 -6.25
C ASP A 55 -1.02 0.21 -6.54
N HIS A 56 -0.15 1.10 -6.12
CA HIS A 56 1.30 1.05 -6.32
C HIS A 56 2.06 1.92 -5.32
N ALA A 57 3.37 1.73 -5.19
CA ALA A 57 4.22 2.43 -4.21
C ALA A 57 4.25 3.96 -4.37
N ARG A 58 4.07 4.49 -5.61
CA ARG A 58 4.05 5.94 -5.85
C ARG A 58 2.78 6.63 -5.33
N ASN A 59 1.81 5.87 -4.80
CA ASN A 59 0.72 6.36 -3.97
C ASN A 59 1.25 7.15 -2.75
N TRP A 60 2.37 6.70 -2.21
CA TRP A 60 2.97 7.26 -1.01
C TRP A 60 3.78 8.55 -1.23
N ASP A 61 3.88 9.08 -2.45
CA ASP A 61 4.80 10.16 -2.79
C ASP A 61 4.68 11.39 -1.87
N TRP A 62 3.46 11.82 -1.53
CA TRP A 62 3.24 12.97 -0.63
C TRP A 62 3.64 12.64 0.81
N VAL A 63 3.26 11.47 1.28
CA VAL A 63 3.57 10.97 2.63
C VAL A 63 5.08 10.75 2.77
N ALA A 64 5.70 10.08 1.81
CA ALA A 64 7.13 9.80 1.80
C ALA A 64 7.98 11.07 1.75
N ARG A 65 7.60 12.06 0.92
CA ARG A 65 8.28 13.37 0.89
C ARG A 65 8.29 14.06 2.24
N LYS A 66 7.23 13.95 3.01
CA LYS A 66 7.16 14.55 4.36
C LYS A 66 7.93 13.72 5.39
N LEU A 67 7.69 12.42 5.44
CA LEU A 67 8.26 11.56 6.48
C LEU A 67 9.77 11.32 6.30
N ARG A 68 10.33 11.46 5.09
CA ARG A 68 11.79 11.39 4.89
C ARG A 68 12.58 12.48 5.64
N GLU A 69 11.92 13.51 6.14
CA GLU A 69 12.56 14.50 7.01
C GLU A 69 13.10 13.85 8.30
N ASN A 70 12.52 12.72 8.72
CA ASN A 70 12.86 12.03 9.97
C ASN A 70 13.21 10.56 9.79
N PHE A 71 12.89 9.96 8.64
CA PHE A 71 13.05 8.53 8.37
C PHE A 71 13.81 8.28 7.06
N HIS A 72 14.46 7.13 6.95
CA HIS A 72 14.81 6.53 5.67
C HIS A 72 13.57 5.77 5.17
N VAL A 73 12.93 6.29 4.12
CA VAL A 73 11.62 5.80 3.70
C VAL A 73 11.75 4.89 2.49
N TYR A 74 11.16 3.71 2.58
CA TYR A 74 11.02 2.74 1.50
C TYR A 74 9.54 2.50 1.21
N ALA A 75 9.17 2.37 -0.07
CA ALA A 75 7.81 2.03 -0.49
C ALA A 75 7.85 0.85 -1.45
N ILE A 76 7.20 -0.26 -1.10
CA ILE A 76 7.18 -1.49 -1.91
C ILE A 76 6.05 -1.45 -2.95
N ASP A 77 6.32 -1.92 -4.17
CA ASP A 77 5.29 -2.39 -5.10
C ASP A 77 4.99 -3.87 -4.78
N LEU A 78 3.78 -4.17 -4.33
CA LEU A 78 3.36 -5.54 -4.02
C LEU A 78 3.41 -6.45 -5.27
N ARG A 79 3.56 -7.78 -5.11
CA ARG A 79 3.45 -8.73 -6.21
C ARG A 79 2.18 -8.47 -7.03
N GLY A 80 2.29 -8.49 -8.35
CA GLY A 80 1.17 -8.22 -9.24
C GLY A 80 0.71 -6.76 -9.29
N HIS A 81 1.47 -5.83 -8.72
CA HIS A 81 1.13 -4.40 -8.68
C HIS A 81 2.33 -3.53 -9.08
N GLY A 82 2.05 -2.29 -9.47
CA GLY A 82 3.10 -1.32 -9.82
C GLY A 82 4.07 -1.86 -10.86
N ASN A 83 5.36 -1.78 -10.58
CA ASN A 83 6.41 -2.33 -11.45
C ASN A 83 6.97 -3.67 -10.93
N SER A 84 6.37 -4.25 -9.90
CA SER A 84 6.66 -5.62 -9.47
C SER A 84 6.11 -6.62 -10.46
N GLN A 85 6.78 -7.75 -10.57
CA GLN A 85 6.38 -8.83 -11.48
C GLN A 85 4.99 -9.36 -11.13
N HIS A 86 4.18 -9.62 -12.15
CA HIS A 86 3.00 -10.46 -12.02
C HIS A 86 3.42 -11.88 -11.63
N ALA A 87 2.54 -12.59 -10.91
CA ALA A 87 2.81 -13.94 -10.42
C ALA A 87 1.89 -14.98 -11.07
N PRO A 88 2.12 -15.36 -12.36
CA PRO A 88 1.30 -16.33 -13.03
C PRO A 88 1.22 -17.65 -12.26
N GLY A 89 -0.01 -18.12 -12.02
CA GLY A 89 -0.27 -19.33 -11.25
C GLY A 89 -0.23 -19.19 -9.72
N ALA A 90 0.09 -18.02 -9.19
CA ALA A 90 -0.01 -17.73 -7.75
C ALA A 90 -1.46 -17.42 -7.33
N LEU A 91 -1.71 -17.50 -6.03
CA LEU A 91 -3.02 -17.21 -5.45
C LEU A 91 -3.23 -15.73 -5.13
N TYR A 92 -2.17 -14.91 -5.15
CA TYR A 92 -2.19 -13.55 -4.60
C TYR A 92 -2.75 -13.54 -3.16
N SER A 93 -2.35 -14.55 -2.40
CA SER A 93 -2.81 -14.73 -1.02
C SER A 93 -2.11 -13.79 -0.05
N LEU A 94 -2.74 -13.55 1.10
CA LEU A 94 -2.15 -12.74 2.16
C LEU A 94 -0.78 -13.29 2.62
N VAL A 95 -0.64 -14.62 2.74
CA VAL A 95 0.62 -15.27 3.14
C VAL A 95 1.76 -14.97 2.17
N GLU A 96 1.48 -14.93 0.87
CA GLU A 96 2.47 -14.60 -0.15
C GLU A 96 2.89 -13.13 -0.06
N HIS A 97 1.96 -12.21 0.22
CA HIS A 97 2.27 -10.80 0.43
C HIS A 97 3.10 -10.56 1.70
N VAL A 98 2.77 -11.25 2.80
CA VAL A 98 3.55 -11.17 4.05
C VAL A 98 4.97 -11.72 3.86
N LEU A 99 5.13 -12.79 3.09
CA LEU A 99 6.44 -13.33 2.70
C LEU A 99 7.27 -12.29 1.94
N ASP A 100 6.66 -11.55 1.00
CA ASP A 100 7.36 -10.50 0.24
C ASP A 100 7.83 -9.35 1.13
N LEU A 101 6.98 -8.90 2.04
CA LEU A 101 7.34 -7.88 3.01
C LEU A 101 8.50 -8.35 3.90
N SER A 102 8.43 -9.60 4.38
CA SER A 102 9.51 -10.20 5.17
C SER A 102 10.84 -10.22 4.40
N ALA A 103 10.82 -10.62 3.13
CA ALA A 103 12.01 -10.63 2.29
C ALA A 103 12.60 -9.22 2.10
N LEU A 104 11.76 -8.19 1.94
CA LEU A 104 12.24 -6.81 1.86
C LEU A 104 12.87 -6.35 3.17
N VAL A 105 12.24 -6.62 4.32
CA VAL A 105 12.79 -6.27 5.64
C VAL A 105 14.14 -6.95 5.88
N ASP A 106 14.27 -8.22 5.51
CA ASP A 106 15.54 -8.96 5.65
C ASP A 106 16.65 -8.37 4.76
N ILE A 107 16.33 -7.88 3.56
CA ILE A 107 17.29 -7.25 2.65
C ILE A 107 17.73 -5.86 3.16
N ILE A 108 16.80 -5.06 3.69
CA ILE A 108 17.11 -3.77 4.29
C ILE A 108 17.98 -3.96 5.54
N GLY A 109 17.69 -4.99 6.36
CA GLY A 109 18.51 -5.42 7.48
C GLY A 109 18.59 -4.46 8.68
N ASP A 110 17.81 -3.38 8.67
CA ASP A 110 17.79 -2.34 9.71
C ASP A 110 16.49 -2.43 10.52
N PHE A 111 16.45 -3.29 11.50
CA PHE A 111 15.28 -3.44 12.39
C PHE A 111 15.67 -3.22 13.87
N PRO A 112 14.71 -2.77 14.75
CA PRO A 112 13.28 -2.68 14.48
C PRO A 112 12.88 -1.49 13.60
N ILE A 113 12.04 -1.77 12.60
CA ILE A 113 11.54 -0.79 11.63
C ILE A 113 10.27 -0.07 12.11
N TYR A 114 9.97 1.06 11.48
CA TYR A 114 8.63 1.64 11.47
C TYR A 114 7.88 1.10 10.24
N LEU A 115 6.60 0.79 10.40
CA LEU A 115 5.81 0.18 9.34
C LEU A 115 4.48 0.92 9.18
N MET A 116 4.12 1.24 7.94
CA MET A 116 2.85 1.88 7.61
C MET A 116 2.21 1.18 6.41
N GLY A 117 0.92 0.85 6.52
CA GLY A 117 0.22 0.17 5.44
C GLY A 117 -1.20 0.67 5.25
N HIS A 118 -1.66 0.72 4.00
CA HIS A 118 -3.02 1.09 3.62
C HIS A 118 -3.79 -0.11 3.09
N SER A 119 -5.04 -0.29 3.52
CA SER A 119 -5.96 -1.32 3.01
C SER A 119 -5.31 -2.72 3.05
N LEU A 120 -5.12 -3.39 1.90
CA LEU A 120 -4.38 -4.65 1.82
C LEU A 120 -2.99 -4.53 2.45
N GLY A 121 -2.26 -3.43 2.21
CA GLY A 121 -0.97 -3.16 2.86
C GLY A 121 -1.08 -3.02 4.37
N GLY A 122 -2.19 -2.49 4.89
CA GLY A 122 -2.49 -2.45 6.32
C GLY A 122 -2.70 -3.84 6.91
N VAL A 123 -3.45 -4.71 6.21
CA VAL A 123 -3.62 -6.12 6.60
C VAL A 123 -2.27 -6.85 6.62
N ILE A 124 -1.45 -6.66 5.58
CA ILE A 124 -0.10 -7.26 5.48
C ILE A 124 0.78 -6.78 6.64
N ALA A 125 0.79 -5.48 6.93
CA ALA A 125 1.58 -4.88 7.99
C ALA A 125 1.18 -5.40 9.39
N LEU A 126 -0.11 -5.52 9.65
CA LEU A 126 -0.65 -6.10 10.89
C LEU A 126 -0.21 -7.56 11.07
N HIS A 127 -0.33 -8.39 10.02
CA HIS A 127 0.09 -9.79 10.08
C HIS A 127 1.61 -9.91 10.26
N TYR A 128 2.39 -9.13 9.48
CA TYR A 128 3.84 -9.11 9.64
C TYR A 128 4.26 -8.77 11.08
N THR A 129 3.64 -7.72 11.64
CA THR A 129 3.96 -7.28 13.01
C THR A 129 3.56 -8.32 14.07
N GLY A 130 2.42 -9.02 13.88
CA GLY A 130 2.02 -10.10 14.77
C GLY A 130 2.95 -11.32 14.71
N ILE A 131 3.51 -11.63 13.54
CA ILE A 131 4.45 -12.74 13.34
C ILE A 131 5.87 -12.40 13.84
N TYR A 132 6.31 -11.15 13.68
CA TYR A 132 7.64 -10.65 14.04
C TYR A 132 7.56 -9.41 14.95
N PRO A 133 6.97 -9.51 16.14
CA PRO A 133 6.71 -8.36 17.01
C PRO A 133 7.99 -7.63 17.46
N GLU A 134 9.13 -8.31 17.49
CA GLU A 134 10.44 -7.74 17.85
C GLU A 134 11.04 -6.90 16.70
N ARG A 135 10.54 -7.05 15.48
CA ARG A 135 11.07 -6.35 14.30
C ARG A 135 10.40 -5.02 13.99
N VAL A 136 9.28 -4.73 14.65
CA VAL A 136 8.50 -3.50 14.40
C VAL A 136 8.48 -2.62 15.64
N LYS A 137 8.96 -1.39 15.49
CA LYS A 137 9.03 -0.40 16.57
C LYS A 137 7.71 0.34 16.76
N LYS A 138 7.05 0.71 15.66
CA LYS A 138 5.71 1.31 15.63
C LYS A 138 5.00 0.92 14.34
N LEU A 139 3.69 0.75 14.43
CA LEU A 139 2.83 0.38 13.31
C LEU A 139 1.76 1.43 13.07
N VAL A 140 1.57 1.82 11.80
CA VAL A 140 0.41 2.61 11.36
C VAL A 140 -0.38 1.78 10.35
N ALA A 141 -1.62 1.47 10.65
CA ALA A 141 -2.52 0.73 9.76
C ALA A 141 -3.72 1.59 9.35
N ILE A 142 -3.78 1.92 8.08
CA ILE A 142 -4.80 2.77 7.49
C ILE A 142 -5.82 1.85 6.82
N GLU A 143 -7.07 1.82 7.34
CA GLU A 143 -8.13 0.99 6.76
C GLU A 143 -7.72 -0.50 6.59
N GLY A 144 -6.84 -1.00 7.47
CA GLY A 144 -6.28 -2.35 7.44
C GLY A 144 -7.04 -3.37 8.30
N LEU A 145 -7.91 -2.91 9.22
CA LEU A 145 -8.85 -3.75 9.96
C LEU A 145 -10.27 -3.47 9.50
N GLY A 146 -11.15 -4.48 9.58
CA GLY A 146 -12.55 -4.32 9.14
C GLY A 146 -12.80 -4.78 7.71
N LEU A 147 -11.80 -5.31 7.00
CA LEU A 147 -12.05 -6.08 5.79
C LEU A 147 -12.86 -7.34 6.14
N PRO A 148 -13.93 -7.67 5.40
CA PRO A 148 -14.77 -8.83 5.69
C PRO A 148 -14.08 -10.19 5.40
N MET A 149 -12.75 -10.24 5.54
CA MET A 149 -11.94 -11.42 5.23
C MET A 149 -12.27 -12.59 6.16
N GLY A 150 -12.43 -12.33 7.48
CA GLY A 150 -12.81 -13.36 8.45
C GLY A 150 -14.17 -13.99 8.13
N LYS A 151 -15.19 -13.16 7.88
CA LYS A 151 -16.54 -13.62 7.49
C LYS A 151 -16.51 -14.46 6.22
N ARG A 152 -15.61 -14.18 5.28
CA ARG A 152 -15.44 -15.00 4.08
C ARG A 152 -14.89 -16.39 4.41
N MET A 153 -13.95 -16.50 5.35
CA MET A 153 -13.38 -17.79 5.74
C MET A 153 -14.33 -18.66 6.53
N ASP A 154 -15.38 -18.10 7.13
CA ASP A 154 -16.46 -18.85 7.80
C ASP A 154 -17.39 -19.57 6.81
N ARG A 155 -17.39 -19.20 5.53
CA ARG A 155 -18.17 -19.91 4.50
C ARG A 155 -17.58 -21.29 4.21
N PRO A 156 -18.40 -22.27 3.77
CA PRO A 156 -17.92 -23.62 3.41
C PRO A 156 -16.77 -23.56 2.39
N PHE A 157 -15.75 -24.36 2.60
CA PHE A 157 -14.57 -24.41 1.72
C PHE A 157 -14.94 -24.69 0.25
N SER A 158 -15.91 -25.59 0.02
CA SER A 158 -16.38 -25.94 -1.32
C SER A 158 -16.98 -24.75 -2.07
N GLU A 159 -17.68 -23.84 -1.36
CA GLU A 159 -18.21 -22.61 -1.94
C GLU A 159 -17.10 -21.63 -2.31
N ARG A 160 -16.15 -21.41 -1.39
CA ARG A 160 -15.00 -20.55 -1.61
C ARG A 160 -14.12 -21.03 -2.76
N LEU A 161 -13.91 -22.35 -2.85
CA LEU A 161 -13.14 -22.96 -3.92
C LEU A 161 -13.84 -22.81 -5.27
N ARG A 162 -15.15 -23.04 -5.32
CA ARG A 162 -15.94 -22.83 -6.54
C ARG A 162 -15.87 -21.38 -7.01
N GLU A 163 -16.11 -20.43 -6.11
CA GLU A 163 -16.05 -19.00 -6.41
C GLU A 163 -14.68 -18.59 -6.97
N TRP A 164 -13.60 -19.11 -6.37
CA TRP A 164 -12.25 -18.84 -6.85
C TRP A 164 -12.02 -19.43 -8.25
N ILE A 165 -12.40 -20.71 -8.50
CA ILE A 165 -12.27 -21.34 -9.82
C ILE A 165 -13.05 -20.56 -10.88
N GLU A 166 -14.28 -20.15 -10.59
CA GLU A 166 -15.11 -19.36 -11.50
C GLU A 166 -14.50 -17.97 -11.74
N GLY A 167 -13.97 -17.33 -10.70
CA GLY A 167 -13.26 -16.06 -10.79
C GLY A 167 -12.02 -16.15 -11.68
N VAL A 168 -11.19 -17.18 -11.51
CA VAL A 168 -10.01 -17.43 -12.35
C VAL A 168 -10.43 -17.60 -13.82
N ARG A 169 -11.38 -18.47 -14.11
CA ARG A 169 -11.89 -18.71 -15.48
C ARG A 169 -12.44 -17.44 -16.14
N LYS A 170 -13.14 -16.61 -15.34
CA LYS A 170 -13.61 -15.32 -15.83
C LYS A 170 -12.47 -14.35 -16.11
N SER A 171 -11.41 -14.38 -15.32
CA SER A 171 -10.22 -13.54 -15.52
C SER A 171 -9.43 -13.98 -16.76
N GLU A 172 -9.37 -15.29 -17.07
CA GLU A 172 -8.72 -15.85 -18.27
C GLU A 172 -9.36 -15.37 -19.57
N THR A 173 -10.69 -15.17 -19.56
CA THR A 173 -11.46 -14.77 -20.75
C THR A 173 -11.63 -13.24 -20.85
N LYS A 174 -11.23 -12.49 -19.83
CA LYS A 174 -11.43 -11.05 -19.78
C LYS A 174 -10.17 -10.31 -20.22
N GLU A 175 -10.25 -9.62 -21.34
CA GLU A 175 -9.21 -8.69 -21.74
C GLU A 175 -9.04 -7.55 -20.73
N ALA A 176 -7.80 -7.14 -20.50
CA ALA A 176 -7.52 -5.98 -19.67
C ALA A 176 -8.14 -4.72 -20.31
N LYS A 177 -8.90 -3.96 -19.52
CA LYS A 177 -9.54 -2.73 -20.01
C LYS A 177 -8.46 -1.71 -20.36
N SER A 178 -8.41 -1.30 -21.64
CA SER A 178 -7.57 -0.21 -22.11
C SER A 178 -8.33 1.12 -22.12
N TYR A 179 -7.57 2.20 -22.04
CA TYR A 179 -8.06 3.58 -22.06
C TYR A 179 -7.39 4.33 -23.20
N PRO A 180 -8.13 5.08 -24.04
CA PRO A 180 -7.59 5.69 -25.25
C PRO A 180 -6.55 6.80 -24.96
N ASN A 181 -6.56 7.38 -23.78
CA ASN A 181 -5.64 8.42 -23.33
C ASN A 181 -5.62 8.54 -21.80
N LEU A 182 -4.70 9.34 -21.29
CA LEU A 182 -4.53 9.54 -19.86
C LEU A 182 -5.78 10.14 -19.20
N ASP A 183 -6.45 11.08 -19.82
CA ASP A 183 -7.62 11.75 -19.23
C ASP A 183 -8.80 10.79 -19.05
N ALA A 184 -9.00 9.84 -19.98
CA ALA A 184 -10.01 8.78 -19.82
C ALA A 184 -9.66 7.83 -18.66
N ALA A 185 -8.38 7.52 -18.45
CA ALA A 185 -7.95 6.72 -17.33
C ALA A 185 -8.06 7.47 -16.00
N VAL A 186 -7.75 8.77 -15.97
CA VAL A 186 -7.95 9.67 -14.81
C VAL A 186 -9.42 9.77 -14.43
N ALA A 187 -10.30 9.97 -15.41
CA ALA A 187 -11.75 10.01 -15.15
C ALA A 187 -12.24 8.70 -14.51
N ARG A 188 -11.71 7.55 -14.96
CA ARG A 188 -12.03 6.25 -14.35
C ARG A 188 -11.49 6.12 -12.92
N MET A 189 -10.31 6.68 -12.63
CA MET A 189 -9.75 6.71 -11.27
C MET A 189 -10.65 7.53 -10.34
N GLN A 190 -11.07 8.72 -10.76
CA GLN A 190 -11.97 9.59 -9.98
C GLN A 190 -13.37 8.99 -9.79
N GLU A 191 -13.92 8.32 -10.82
CA GLU A 191 -15.19 7.60 -10.70
C GLU A 191 -15.14 6.52 -9.59
N ALA A 192 -14.00 5.82 -9.48
CA ALA A 192 -13.82 4.80 -8.46
C ALA A 192 -13.51 5.38 -7.07
N ASN A 193 -13.00 6.61 -7.01
CA ASN A 193 -12.53 7.27 -5.79
C ASN A 193 -12.96 8.76 -5.80
N PRO A 194 -14.22 9.05 -5.52
CA PRO A 194 -14.82 10.38 -5.74
C PRO A 194 -14.24 11.49 -4.83
N HIS A 195 -13.57 11.14 -3.74
CA HIS A 195 -12.92 12.08 -2.85
C HIS A 195 -11.55 12.59 -3.38
N LEU A 196 -10.94 11.89 -4.35
CA LEU A 196 -9.63 12.28 -4.87
C LEU A 196 -9.71 13.58 -5.69
N SER A 197 -8.79 14.51 -5.41
CA SER A 197 -8.58 15.66 -6.29
C SER A 197 -8.10 15.22 -7.68
N ASN A 198 -8.29 16.08 -8.69
CA ASN A 198 -7.84 15.79 -10.06
C ASN A 198 -6.33 15.54 -10.12
N ASP A 199 -5.54 16.34 -9.40
CA ASP A 199 -4.07 16.22 -9.40
C ASP A 199 -3.60 14.90 -8.79
N VAL A 200 -4.22 14.48 -7.67
CA VAL A 200 -3.94 13.18 -7.06
C VAL A 200 -4.34 12.05 -7.99
N ALA A 201 -5.56 12.09 -8.54
CA ALA A 201 -6.04 11.07 -9.47
C ALA A 201 -5.14 10.97 -10.72
N ARG A 202 -4.67 12.10 -11.25
CA ARG A 202 -3.75 12.15 -12.39
C ARG A 202 -2.39 11.54 -12.06
N HIS A 203 -1.82 11.88 -10.91
CA HIS A 203 -0.55 11.31 -10.43
C HIS A 203 -0.65 9.79 -10.26
N LEU A 204 -1.67 9.32 -9.56
CA LEU A 204 -1.90 7.89 -9.34
C LEU A 204 -2.10 7.13 -10.66
N THR A 205 -2.85 7.72 -11.59
CA THR A 205 -3.08 7.13 -12.91
C THR A 205 -1.78 7.07 -13.72
N LEU A 206 -1.00 8.14 -13.74
CA LEU A 206 0.26 8.21 -14.49
C LEU A 206 1.26 7.13 -14.04
N HIS A 207 1.39 6.93 -12.73
CA HIS A 207 2.29 5.93 -12.16
C HIS A 207 1.70 4.52 -12.14
N GLY A 208 0.38 4.39 -12.12
CA GLY A 208 -0.37 3.14 -12.07
C GLY A 208 -0.68 2.50 -13.43
N THR A 209 -0.31 3.14 -14.55
CA THR A 209 -0.60 2.63 -15.90
C THR A 209 0.66 2.40 -16.73
N ASN A 210 0.57 1.50 -17.70
CA ASN A 210 1.53 1.30 -18.78
C ASN A 210 0.92 1.77 -20.11
N TRP A 211 1.76 2.28 -21.00
CA TRP A 211 1.40 2.59 -22.38
C TRP A 211 1.51 1.33 -23.25
N ASN A 212 0.48 1.07 -24.03
CA ASN A 212 0.50 0.07 -25.10
C ASN A 212 1.14 0.67 -26.37
N SER A 213 1.45 -0.21 -27.33
CA SER A 213 2.01 0.19 -28.62
C SER A 213 1.08 1.07 -29.49
N ASP A 214 -0.23 1.01 -29.25
CA ASP A 214 -1.27 1.83 -29.89
C ASP A 214 -1.53 3.16 -29.15
N ALA A 215 -0.67 3.53 -28.20
CA ALA A 215 -0.79 4.68 -27.33
C ALA A 215 -2.03 4.66 -26.38
N SER A 216 -2.70 3.55 -26.23
CA SER A 216 -3.66 3.33 -25.14
C SER A 216 -2.96 2.99 -23.82
N LEU A 217 -3.68 3.14 -22.71
CA LEU A 217 -3.17 2.82 -21.38
C LEU A 217 -3.89 1.62 -20.78
N ILE A 218 -3.14 0.81 -20.03
CA ILE A 218 -3.68 -0.26 -19.18
C ILE A 218 -3.15 -0.10 -17.75
N TRP A 219 -3.93 -0.53 -16.76
CA TRP A 219 -3.46 -0.59 -15.38
C TRP A 219 -2.31 -1.59 -15.22
N LYS A 220 -1.33 -1.26 -14.38
CA LYS A 220 -0.17 -2.10 -14.10
C LYS A 220 -0.50 -3.33 -13.26
N PHE A 221 -1.56 -3.27 -12.46
CA PHE A 221 -1.90 -4.41 -11.62
C PHE A 221 -2.42 -5.59 -12.45
N ASP A 222 -2.07 -6.78 -12.04
CA ASP A 222 -2.60 -8.02 -12.60
C ASP A 222 -4.09 -8.16 -12.27
N ASN A 223 -4.94 -8.43 -13.27
CA ASN A 223 -6.38 -8.62 -13.05
C ASN A 223 -6.69 -9.80 -12.11
N TYR A 224 -5.78 -10.77 -11.98
CA TYR A 224 -5.93 -11.92 -11.08
C TYR A 224 -5.85 -11.56 -9.60
N VAL A 225 -5.30 -10.40 -9.21
CA VAL A 225 -5.32 -9.92 -7.81
C VAL A 225 -6.74 -9.71 -7.25
N ARG A 226 -7.75 -9.68 -8.13
CA ARG A 226 -9.18 -9.59 -7.77
C ARG A 226 -9.78 -10.92 -7.34
N ASN A 227 -9.10 -12.04 -7.62
CA ASN A 227 -9.56 -13.38 -7.28
C ASN A 227 -9.04 -13.75 -5.89
N PHE A 228 -9.84 -13.49 -4.88
CA PHE A 228 -9.46 -13.82 -3.52
C PHE A 228 -9.18 -15.32 -3.36
N ALA A 229 -8.03 -15.66 -2.81
CA ALA A 229 -7.65 -17.04 -2.50
C ALA A 229 -8.74 -17.77 -1.70
N PRO A 230 -8.99 -19.07 -1.99
CA PRO A 230 -10.00 -19.86 -1.28
C PRO A 230 -9.53 -20.28 0.14
N ILE A 231 -8.23 -20.04 0.44
CA ILE A 231 -7.57 -20.32 1.70
C ILE A 231 -7.16 -19.00 2.37
N GLY A 232 -7.18 -18.97 3.68
CA GLY A 232 -6.81 -17.79 4.47
C GLY A 232 -7.09 -18.02 5.95
N SER A 233 -6.71 -17.05 6.77
CA SER A 233 -6.91 -17.07 8.22
C SER A 233 -8.38 -16.90 8.58
N LYS A 234 -8.87 -17.68 9.53
CA LYS A 234 -10.16 -17.46 10.17
C LYS A 234 -10.07 -16.28 11.13
N ARG A 235 -11.22 -15.87 11.66
CA ARG A 235 -11.28 -14.76 12.62
C ARG A 235 -10.43 -15.02 13.86
N GLU A 236 -10.45 -16.26 14.38
CA GLU A 236 -9.69 -16.68 15.55
C GLU A 236 -8.17 -16.56 15.30
N ASP A 237 -7.70 -17.02 14.14
CA ASP A 237 -6.29 -16.91 13.73
C ASP A 237 -5.86 -15.44 13.63
N LEU A 238 -6.75 -14.56 13.11
CA LEU A 238 -6.48 -13.13 13.03
C LEU A 238 -6.38 -12.50 14.43
N ILE A 239 -7.33 -12.80 15.33
CA ILE A 239 -7.32 -12.29 16.72
C ILE A 239 -6.05 -12.76 17.44
N GLU A 240 -5.68 -14.02 17.29
CA GLU A 240 -4.45 -14.58 17.86
C GLU A 240 -3.23 -13.82 17.36
N THR A 241 -3.09 -13.66 16.04
CA THR A 241 -1.98 -12.91 15.41
C THR A 241 -1.92 -11.46 15.91
N LEU A 242 -3.05 -10.75 15.95
CA LEU A 242 -3.13 -9.38 16.45
C LEU A 242 -2.73 -9.26 17.93
N SER A 243 -3.00 -10.29 18.74
CA SER A 243 -2.67 -10.31 20.17
C SER A 243 -1.16 -10.33 20.45
N HIS A 244 -0.35 -10.73 19.46
CA HIS A 244 1.11 -10.72 19.52
C HIS A 244 1.72 -9.35 19.20
N ILE A 245 0.95 -8.40 18.67
CA ILE A 245 1.44 -7.04 18.40
C ILE A 245 1.72 -6.34 19.74
N ASN A 246 2.99 -6.09 20.01
CA ASN A 246 3.47 -5.48 21.25
C ASN A 246 3.87 -4.02 21.09
N CYS A 247 4.16 -3.57 19.87
CA CYS A 247 4.55 -2.19 19.61
C CYS A 247 3.33 -1.24 19.65
N PRO A 248 3.54 0.06 19.92
CA PRO A 248 2.50 1.06 19.74
C PRO A 248 1.95 1.01 18.31
N THR A 249 0.63 1.00 18.20
CA THR A 249 -0.08 0.86 16.92
C THR A 249 -1.10 1.99 16.77
N GLN A 250 -1.08 2.68 15.63
CA GLN A 250 -2.07 3.68 15.27
C GLN A 250 -2.94 3.15 14.14
N LEU A 251 -4.25 3.11 14.38
CA LEU A 251 -5.26 2.71 13.41
C LEU A 251 -5.95 3.96 12.88
N PHE A 252 -6.11 4.06 11.56
CA PHE A 252 -6.88 5.11 10.93
C PHE A 252 -8.13 4.54 10.25
N TRP A 253 -9.26 5.23 10.41
CA TRP A 253 -10.51 4.90 9.77
C TRP A 253 -11.24 6.15 9.28
N GLY A 254 -11.67 6.14 8.01
CA GLY A 254 -12.42 7.22 7.38
C GLY A 254 -13.92 7.09 7.65
N LYS A 255 -14.57 8.14 8.13
CA LYS A 255 -15.99 8.10 8.49
C LYS A 255 -16.93 7.91 7.30
N GLU A 256 -16.46 8.24 6.08
CA GLU A 256 -17.19 8.04 4.84
C GLU A 256 -16.69 6.81 4.05
N SER A 257 -15.83 5.98 4.70
CA SER A 257 -15.33 4.74 4.11
C SER A 257 -16.39 3.64 4.07
N TRP A 258 -16.29 2.78 3.07
CA TRP A 258 -17.06 1.54 3.00
C TRP A 258 -16.53 0.46 3.96
N MET A 259 -15.37 0.68 4.57
CA MET A 259 -14.80 -0.22 5.57
C MET A 259 -15.52 -0.09 6.90
N THR A 260 -15.68 -1.21 7.59
CA THR A 260 -16.24 -1.22 8.94
C THR A 260 -15.27 -0.58 9.94
N ASN A 261 -15.79 0.19 10.90
CA ASN A 261 -14.99 0.71 11.99
C ASN A 261 -14.30 -0.45 12.74
N PRO A 262 -12.97 -0.43 12.91
CA PRO A 262 -12.19 -1.55 13.47
C PRO A 262 -12.57 -1.91 14.92
N GLU A 263 -13.15 -0.97 15.66
CA GLU A 263 -13.64 -1.25 17.03
C GLU A 263 -15.01 -1.94 17.07
N SER A 264 -15.85 -1.71 16.04
CA SER A 264 -17.22 -2.24 16.03
C SER A 264 -17.30 -3.77 16.01
N GLU A 265 -16.27 -4.45 15.49
CA GLU A 265 -16.19 -5.91 15.42
C GLU A 265 -15.25 -6.52 16.45
N GLY A 266 -14.67 -5.72 17.35
CA GLY A 266 -13.79 -6.20 18.43
C GLY A 266 -12.41 -6.67 17.94
N LEU A 267 -12.00 -6.35 16.71
CA LEU A 267 -10.68 -6.73 16.19
C LEU A 267 -9.57 -5.82 16.74
N ALA A 268 -9.84 -4.52 16.85
CA ALA A 268 -8.88 -3.58 17.38
C ALA A 268 -8.47 -3.91 18.82
N GLN A 269 -9.42 -4.39 19.64
CA GLN A 269 -9.19 -4.76 21.03
C GLN A 269 -8.24 -5.95 21.20
N ALA A 270 -7.97 -6.71 20.16
CA ALA A 270 -6.93 -7.75 20.19
C ALA A 270 -5.51 -7.17 20.26
N ILE A 271 -5.32 -5.92 19.79
CA ILE A 271 -4.04 -5.21 19.84
C ILE A 271 -3.89 -4.54 21.21
N LYS A 272 -2.84 -4.87 21.95
CA LYS A 272 -2.67 -4.43 23.36
C LYS A 272 -2.49 -2.92 23.52
N ASN A 273 -1.81 -2.28 22.57
CA ASN A 273 -1.44 -0.86 22.65
C ASN A 273 -1.79 -0.18 21.32
N TYR A 274 -3.06 0.18 21.15
CA TYR A 274 -3.50 0.90 19.94
C TYR A 274 -4.20 2.21 20.29
N GLU A 275 -4.16 3.14 19.35
CA GLU A 275 -5.01 4.32 19.30
C GLU A 275 -5.76 4.33 17.97
N LEU A 276 -7.06 4.64 17.98
CA LEU A 276 -7.87 4.81 16.78
C LEU A 276 -8.04 6.28 16.46
N VAL A 277 -7.70 6.66 15.22
CA VAL A 277 -7.93 7.99 14.67
C VAL A 277 -9.06 7.92 13.65
N GLU A 278 -10.20 8.48 13.99
CA GLU A 278 -11.32 8.64 13.07
C GLU A 278 -11.13 9.92 12.24
N VAL A 279 -11.26 9.80 10.92
CA VAL A 279 -11.02 10.90 9.98
C VAL A 279 -12.33 11.35 9.36
N GLU A 280 -12.74 12.59 9.66
CA GLU A 280 -13.93 13.21 9.10
C GLU A 280 -13.75 13.50 7.60
N LYS A 281 -14.82 13.45 6.83
CA LYS A 281 -14.85 13.79 5.40
C LYS A 281 -13.80 13.03 4.60
N ALA A 282 -13.60 11.77 4.93
CA ALA A 282 -12.61 10.91 4.31
C ALA A 282 -13.19 9.53 4.02
N GLY A 283 -12.97 9.05 2.82
CA GLY A 283 -13.30 7.71 2.37
C GLY A 283 -12.16 6.73 2.65
N HIS A 284 -12.09 5.68 1.84
CA HIS A 284 -11.09 4.61 1.99
C HIS A 284 -9.64 5.08 1.78
N TRP A 285 -9.43 6.15 1.02
CA TRP A 285 -8.11 6.73 0.73
C TRP A 285 -7.83 7.96 1.60
N LEU A 286 -8.18 7.89 2.87
CA LEU A 286 -8.13 8.99 3.83
C LEU A 286 -6.79 9.74 3.89
N HIS A 287 -5.68 9.06 3.61
CA HIS A 287 -4.32 9.65 3.55
C HIS A 287 -4.12 10.55 2.31
N HIS A 288 -5.05 10.53 1.36
CA HIS A 288 -5.15 11.49 0.27
C HIS A 288 -6.27 12.50 0.52
N ASP A 289 -7.43 12.03 1.00
CA ASP A 289 -8.62 12.85 1.21
C ASP A 289 -8.38 13.94 2.27
N GLN A 290 -7.62 13.62 3.32
CA GLN A 290 -7.27 14.49 4.44
C GLN A 290 -5.76 14.44 4.73
N LEU A 291 -4.94 14.73 3.70
CA LEU A 291 -3.49 14.54 3.74
C LEU A 291 -2.81 15.29 4.89
N ASP A 292 -3.12 16.57 5.10
CA ASP A 292 -2.48 17.39 6.14
C ASP A 292 -2.79 16.84 7.54
N PHE A 293 -4.05 16.50 7.80
CA PHE A 293 -4.48 15.90 9.06
C PHE A 293 -3.82 14.53 9.27
N PHE A 294 -3.78 13.69 8.23
CA PHE A 294 -3.11 12.39 8.29
C PHE A 294 -1.62 12.53 8.61
N LEU A 295 -0.92 13.45 7.92
CA LEU A 295 0.49 13.71 8.16
C LEU A 295 0.77 14.25 9.57
N GLU A 296 -0.07 15.15 10.08
CA GLU A 296 0.03 15.63 11.44
C GLU A 296 -0.05 14.48 12.44
N LYS A 297 -1.12 13.71 12.42
CA LYS A 297 -1.38 12.63 13.39
C LYS A 297 -0.36 11.48 13.28
N SER A 298 -0.05 11.05 12.07
CA SER A 298 0.94 9.97 11.87
C SER A 298 2.36 10.40 12.24
N SER A 299 2.76 11.65 11.94
CA SER A 299 4.08 12.18 12.34
C SER A 299 4.19 12.33 13.86
N GLU A 300 3.19 12.90 14.52
CA GLU A 300 3.15 12.98 15.99
C GLU A 300 3.30 11.59 16.63
N PHE A 301 2.59 10.61 16.12
CA PHE A 301 2.65 9.25 16.62
C PHE A 301 4.03 8.60 16.38
N LEU A 302 4.56 8.69 15.17
CA LEU A 302 5.83 8.05 14.81
C LEU A 302 7.02 8.65 15.55
N LEU A 303 7.00 9.95 15.87
CA LEU A 303 8.10 10.68 16.50
C LEU A 303 8.04 10.71 18.04
N ARG A 304 6.90 10.41 18.66
CA ARG A 304 6.81 10.18 20.11
C ARG A 304 7.65 8.97 20.48
#